data_49206225aba9e9535c6982c1de14fa1d
#
_entry.id   49206225aba9e9535c6982c1de14fa1d
#
_cell.length_a   1.000
_cell.length_b   1.000
_cell.length_c   1.000
_cell.angle_alpha   90.00
_cell.angle_beta   90.00
_cell.angle_gamma   90.00
#
_symmetry.space_group_name_H-M   'P 1'
#
loop_
_entity.id
_entity.type
_entity.pdbx_description
1 polymer ?
#
loop_
_entity_poly.entity_id
_entity_poly.type
_entity_poly.pdbx_seq_one_letter_code
_entity_poly.pdbx_strand_id
1 'polypeptide(L)'
;AGCSGLAAAIAKGEAEVGSCPVGGAPVAAKIGAIMGQEVGESVREVAFVKCAGTCENANTDYEYYGVEDCSMMAFVPNGGPKKCNFGCLGFGECVKACPFDAIHIKNGVAVVDKEQCKACGKCIKACPKNLIELVPYDAKHAVQCSSQDKGKQVMTACKVGCIGCKMCERVCESGAVTVENNIAHIDQTKCTGCGACAEKCP
;
A
#
# COMPACT_ATOMS: atom_id res chain seq x y z
N ALA A 1 3.62 20.41 13.72
CA ALA A 1 4.02 19.17 14.37
C ALA A 1 5.16 18.55 13.56
N GLY A 2 6.32 18.49 14.14
CA GLY A 2 7.53 17.88 13.58
C GLY A 2 8.22 17.11 14.69
N CYS A 3 9.53 16.87 14.58
CA CYS A 3 10.32 16.13 15.58
C CYS A 3 10.15 16.69 17.00
N SER A 4 10.10 18.01 17.16
CA SER A 4 9.91 18.65 18.48
C SER A 4 8.53 18.35 19.10
N GLY A 5 7.47 18.29 18.29
CA GLY A 5 6.14 17.95 18.76
C GLY A 5 6.04 16.50 19.22
N LEU A 6 6.65 15.57 18.45
CA LEU A 6 6.72 14.17 18.83
C LEU A 6 7.57 13.97 20.10
N ALA A 7 8.71 14.64 20.20
CA ALA A 7 9.56 14.59 21.39
C ALA A 7 8.82 15.08 22.65
N ALA A 8 8.06 16.17 22.52
CA ALA A 8 7.22 16.66 23.63
C ALA A 8 6.11 15.68 24.02
N ALA A 9 5.46 15.02 23.05
CA ALA A 9 4.43 14.02 23.30
C ALA A 9 5.01 12.77 23.99
N ILE A 10 6.20 12.30 23.56
CA ILE A 10 6.91 11.19 24.21
C ILE A 10 7.28 11.56 25.66
N ALA A 11 7.82 12.76 25.86
CA ALA A 11 8.21 13.21 27.19
C ALA A 11 7.04 13.32 28.18
N LYS A 12 5.82 13.57 27.66
CA LYS A 12 4.57 13.59 28.45
C LYS A 12 3.91 12.23 28.60
N GLY A 13 4.41 11.19 27.94
CA GLY A 13 3.77 9.87 27.90
C GLY A 13 2.53 9.78 26.98
N GLU A 14 2.31 10.78 26.14
CA GLU A 14 1.19 10.84 25.18
C GLU A 14 1.48 10.07 23.88
N ALA A 15 2.75 9.70 23.63
CA ALA A 15 3.19 8.90 22.51
C ALA A 15 4.27 7.89 22.93
N GLU A 16 4.31 6.75 22.26
CA GLU A 16 5.30 5.70 22.51
C GLU A 16 6.70 6.11 22.03
N VAL A 17 7.73 5.64 22.71
CA VAL A 17 9.15 5.92 22.39
C VAL A 17 9.55 5.47 20.98
N GLY A 18 8.86 4.48 20.42
CA GLY A 18 9.06 3.96 19.05
C GLY A 18 8.30 4.69 17.95
N SER A 19 7.51 5.72 18.26
CA SER A 19 6.58 6.36 17.31
C SER A 19 7.24 7.21 16.21
N CYS A 20 8.58 7.28 16.14
CA CYS A 20 9.27 8.05 15.08
C CYS A 20 9.42 7.24 13.80
N PRO A 21 8.60 7.47 12.74
CA PRO A 21 8.65 6.65 11.54
C PRO A 21 9.95 6.84 10.73
N VAL A 22 10.58 8.01 10.85
CA VAL A 22 11.82 8.34 10.11
C VAL A 22 13.04 7.78 10.80
N GLY A 23 13.06 7.80 12.14
CA GLY A 23 14.20 7.37 12.95
C GLY A 23 14.30 5.84 13.10
N GLY A 24 13.17 5.14 13.01
CA GLY A 24 13.09 3.69 13.17
C GLY A 24 13.69 3.17 14.47
N ALA A 25 14.05 1.89 14.49
CA ALA A 25 14.58 1.21 15.67
C ALA A 25 15.83 1.87 16.31
N PRO A 26 16.82 2.42 15.54
CA PRO A 26 17.99 3.05 16.16
C PRO A 26 17.65 4.33 16.96
N VAL A 27 16.67 5.10 16.52
CA VAL A 27 16.22 6.30 17.24
C VAL A 27 15.33 5.91 18.40
N ALA A 28 14.45 4.95 18.21
CA ALA A 28 13.61 4.40 19.27
C ALA A 28 14.44 3.89 20.44
N ALA A 29 15.52 3.13 20.19
CA ALA A 29 16.44 2.64 21.21
C ALA A 29 17.10 3.79 22.00
N LYS A 30 17.54 4.86 21.31
CA LYS A 30 18.13 6.04 21.96
C LYS A 30 17.11 6.78 22.83
N ILE A 31 15.89 6.95 22.33
CA ILE A 31 14.80 7.58 23.09
C ILE A 31 14.44 6.72 24.30
N GLY A 32 14.33 5.40 24.12
CA GLY A 32 14.06 4.44 25.20
C GLY A 32 15.10 4.50 26.30
N ALA A 33 16.40 4.56 25.94
CA ALA A 33 17.50 4.71 26.90
C ALA A 33 17.39 6.03 27.70
N ILE A 34 16.97 7.13 27.06
CA ILE A 34 16.78 8.43 27.74
C ILE A 34 15.56 8.38 28.67
N MET A 35 14.48 7.74 28.23
CA MET A 35 13.22 7.68 28.97
C MET A 35 13.16 6.55 30.00
N GLY A 36 14.18 5.68 30.06
CA GLY A 36 14.19 4.49 30.93
C GLY A 36 13.13 3.45 30.58
N GLN A 37 12.72 3.40 29.30
CA GLN A 37 11.71 2.46 28.81
C GLN A 37 12.35 1.45 27.84
N GLU A 38 11.99 0.19 27.98
CA GLU A 38 12.36 -0.82 26.98
C GLU A 38 11.55 -0.57 25.70
N VAL A 39 12.27 -0.51 24.58
CA VAL A 39 11.66 -0.36 23.25
C VAL A 39 11.42 -1.76 22.71
N GLY A 40 10.15 -2.13 22.52
CA GLY A 40 9.82 -3.35 21.80
C GLY A 40 10.40 -3.34 20.37
N GLU A 41 10.62 -4.51 19.79
CA GLU A 41 11.06 -4.64 18.41
C GLU A 41 10.01 -3.99 17.48
N SER A 42 10.33 -2.82 16.94
CA SER A 42 9.50 -2.19 15.92
C SER A 42 9.80 -2.83 14.57
N VAL A 43 8.80 -3.50 14.00
CA VAL A 43 8.89 -4.02 12.63
C VAL A 43 9.01 -2.84 11.68
N ARG A 44 10.08 -2.81 10.86
CA ARG A 44 10.21 -1.81 9.80
C ARG A 44 9.07 -1.99 8.82
N GLU A 45 8.31 -0.93 8.58
CA GLU A 45 7.24 -0.91 7.60
C GLU A 45 7.61 -0.08 6.37
N VAL A 46 6.93 -0.35 5.27
CA VAL A 46 7.04 0.41 4.02
C VAL A 46 5.67 0.57 3.39
N ALA A 47 5.49 1.64 2.64
CA ALA A 47 4.28 1.83 1.84
C ALA A 47 4.22 0.80 0.70
N PHE A 48 3.04 0.28 0.46
CA PHE A 48 2.76 -0.69 -0.59
C PHE A 48 1.55 -0.24 -1.41
N VAL A 49 1.66 -0.27 -2.73
CA VAL A 49 0.59 0.13 -3.64
C VAL A 49 -0.18 -1.09 -4.12
N LYS A 50 -1.45 -1.17 -3.76
CA LYS A 50 -2.35 -2.30 -4.13
C LYS A 50 -2.89 -2.17 -5.55
N CYS A 51 -2.00 -2.05 -6.53
CA CYS A 51 -2.37 -2.06 -7.94
C CYS A 51 -1.17 -2.46 -8.81
N ALA A 52 -1.36 -3.50 -9.62
CA ALA A 52 -0.43 -3.93 -10.67
C ALA A 52 -0.97 -3.62 -12.09
N GLY A 53 -2.06 -2.86 -12.19
CA GLY A 53 -2.71 -2.48 -13.45
C GLY A 53 -1.94 -1.38 -14.20
N THR A 54 -0.76 -1.74 -14.73
CA THR A 54 0.05 -0.88 -15.61
C THR A 54 -0.68 -0.58 -16.92
N CYS A 55 -0.14 0.30 -17.75
CA CYS A 55 -0.70 0.60 -19.08
C CYS A 55 -0.78 -0.65 -19.98
N GLU A 56 0.05 -1.66 -19.75
CA GLU A 56 0.06 -2.93 -20.49
C GLU A 56 -0.97 -3.94 -19.97
N ASN A 57 -1.32 -3.85 -18.69
CA ASN A 57 -2.16 -4.80 -17.99
C ASN A 57 -3.61 -4.34 -17.85
N ALA A 58 -3.83 -3.04 -17.71
CA ALA A 58 -5.17 -2.46 -17.54
C ALA A 58 -5.71 -1.89 -18.84
N ASN A 59 -6.96 -2.21 -19.15
CA ASN A 59 -7.68 -1.62 -20.26
C ASN A 59 -8.17 -0.22 -19.90
N THR A 60 -8.28 0.66 -20.90
CA THR A 60 -8.87 1.99 -20.80
C THR A 60 -10.21 2.01 -21.53
N ASP A 61 -11.18 2.79 -21.02
CA ASP A 61 -12.48 2.97 -21.65
C ASP A 61 -12.49 4.17 -22.60
N TYR A 62 -11.63 5.17 -22.32
CA TYR A 62 -11.50 6.39 -23.14
C TYR A 62 -10.11 7.03 -22.98
N GLU A 63 -9.75 7.89 -23.91
CA GLU A 63 -8.59 8.76 -23.79
C GLU A 63 -8.97 10.02 -22.99
N TYR A 64 -8.14 10.34 -21.99
CA TYR A 64 -8.37 11.50 -21.13
C TYR A 64 -7.45 12.66 -21.51
N TYR A 65 -8.06 13.78 -21.84
CA TYR A 65 -7.37 15.05 -22.12
C TYR A 65 -7.81 16.09 -21.11
N GLY A 66 -7.12 16.20 -20.00
CA GLY A 66 -7.48 17.12 -18.93
C GLY A 66 -6.37 17.24 -17.89
N VAL A 67 -6.71 17.81 -16.74
CA VAL A 67 -5.76 17.98 -15.64
C VAL A 67 -5.44 16.60 -15.03
N GLU A 68 -4.15 16.23 -15.04
CA GLU A 68 -3.66 14.99 -14.45
C GLU A 68 -3.55 15.13 -12.92
N ASP A 69 -4.68 15.01 -12.27
CA ASP A 69 -4.83 15.09 -10.80
C ASP A 69 -5.78 13.96 -10.35
N CYS A 70 -5.28 13.10 -9.42
CA CYS A 70 -6.04 11.96 -8.96
C CYS A 70 -7.35 12.36 -8.25
N SER A 71 -7.38 13.50 -7.57
CA SER A 71 -8.55 13.98 -6.83
C SER A 71 -9.65 14.48 -7.77
N MET A 72 -9.25 15.06 -8.91
CA MET A 72 -10.18 15.56 -9.92
C MET A 72 -10.90 14.44 -10.68
N MET A 73 -10.37 13.23 -10.63
CA MET A 73 -10.98 12.07 -11.30
C MET A 73 -12.32 11.65 -10.71
N ALA A 74 -12.69 12.11 -9.52
CA ALA A 74 -14.03 11.90 -8.98
C ALA A 74 -15.14 12.56 -9.83
N PHE A 75 -14.79 13.56 -10.63
CA PHE A 75 -15.73 14.33 -11.47
C PHE A 75 -15.80 13.87 -12.92
N VAL A 76 -15.02 12.85 -13.31
CA VAL A 76 -15.04 12.33 -14.68
C VAL A 76 -15.70 10.94 -14.72
N PRO A 77 -16.21 10.51 -15.90
CA PRO A 77 -16.83 9.20 -16.03
C PRO A 77 -15.94 8.08 -15.48
N ASN A 78 -16.55 7.15 -14.76
CA ASN A 78 -15.87 5.98 -14.19
C ASN A 78 -14.74 6.30 -13.17
N GLY A 79 -14.63 7.54 -12.69
CA GLY A 79 -13.56 7.94 -11.80
C GLY A 79 -12.17 7.84 -12.41
N GLY A 80 -12.06 8.00 -13.75
CA GLY A 80 -10.83 7.98 -14.52
C GLY A 80 -10.90 7.14 -15.79
N PRO A 81 -9.88 7.24 -16.68
CA PRO A 81 -9.90 6.61 -18.01
C PRO A 81 -9.72 5.09 -17.98
N LYS A 82 -9.15 4.51 -16.90
CA LYS A 82 -8.99 3.07 -16.76
C LYS A 82 -10.33 2.38 -16.55
N LYS A 83 -10.53 1.26 -17.20
CA LYS A 83 -11.74 0.42 -17.07
C LYS A 83 -11.93 -0.11 -15.64
N CYS A 84 -10.85 -0.27 -14.89
CA CYS A 84 -10.88 -0.63 -13.47
C CYS A 84 -11.08 0.62 -12.60
N ASN A 85 -12.26 0.77 -11.98
CA ASN A 85 -12.57 1.88 -11.08
C ASN A 85 -11.75 1.90 -9.79
N PHE A 86 -11.16 0.78 -9.41
CA PHE A 86 -10.37 0.62 -8.20
C PHE A 86 -8.87 0.80 -8.44
N GLY A 87 -8.44 0.96 -9.70
CA GLY A 87 -7.03 0.99 -10.07
C GLY A 87 -6.33 2.32 -9.82
N CYS A 88 -5.00 2.28 -9.79
CA CYS A 88 -4.16 3.48 -9.74
C CYS A 88 -4.32 4.28 -11.04
N LEU A 89 -4.51 5.58 -10.91
CA LEU A 89 -4.69 6.51 -12.04
C LEU A 89 -3.35 6.92 -12.69
N GLY A 90 -2.26 6.87 -11.93
CA GLY A 90 -0.93 7.20 -12.45
C GLY A 90 -0.58 8.69 -12.46
N PHE A 91 -1.41 9.58 -11.92
CA PHE A 91 -1.19 11.04 -11.98
C PHE A 91 -0.27 11.61 -10.87
N GLY A 92 0.17 10.77 -9.92
CA GLY A 92 1.29 11.11 -9.05
C GLY A 92 1.01 11.97 -7.82
N GLU A 93 -0.24 12.08 -7.32
CA GLU A 93 -0.51 12.80 -6.07
C GLU A 93 0.27 12.23 -4.88
N CYS A 94 0.44 10.91 -4.81
CA CYS A 94 1.26 10.25 -3.81
C CYS A 94 2.77 10.56 -3.98
N VAL A 95 3.23 10.80 -5.21
CA VAL A 95 4.61 11.22 -5.52
C VAL A 95 4.85 12.63 -4.99
N LYS A 96 3.96 13.58 -5.34
CA LYS A 96 4.02 14.98 -4.85
C LYS A 96 4.00 15.06 -3.32
N ALA A 97 3.26 14.15 -2.66
CA ALA A 97 3.15 14.11 -1.20
C ALA A 97 4.36 13.49 -0.50
N CYS A 98 5.23 12.77 -1.23
CA CYS A 98 6.35 12.05 -0.64
C CYS A 98 7.58 12.96 -0.43
N PRO A 99 7.99 13.29 0.81
CA PRO A 99 9.14 14.15 1.05
C PRO A 99 10.49 13.41 0.94
N PHE A 100 10.47 12.10 0.70
CA PHE A 100 11.65 11.24 0.67
C PHE A 100 11.98 10.72 -0.72
N ASP A 101 11.26 11.18 -1.75
CA ASP A 101 11.39 10.71 -3.13
C ASP A 101 11.31 9.17 -3.28
N ALA A 102 10.51 8.56 -2.41
CA ALA A 102 10.38 7.10 -2.33
C ALA A 102 9.26 6.52 -3.22
N ILE A 103 8.53 7.34 -3.98
CA ILE A 103 7.43 6.92 -4.83
C ILE A 103 7.58 7.54 -6.20
N HIS A 104 7.45 6.70 -7.24
CA HIS A 104 7.54 7.12 -8.63
C HIS A 104 6.40 6.51 -9.45
N ILE A 105 5.99 7.17 -10.53
CA ILE A 105 5.07 6.57 -11.49
C ILE A 105 5.87 5.78 -12.52
N LYS A 106 5.59 4.48 -12.62
CA LYS A 106 6.15 3.58 -13.64
C LYS A 106 5.03 2.88 -14.38
N ASN A 107 5.03 2.97 -15.68
CA ASN A 107 3.99 2.34 -16.55
C ASN A 107 2.54 2.65 -16.09
N GLY A 108 2.26 3.89 -15.67
CA GLY A 108 0.92 4.33 -15.28
C GLY A 108 0.43 3.84 -13.92
N VAL A 109 1.33 3.35 -13.05
CA VAL A 109 1.05 3.02 -11.64
C VAL A 109 2.14 3.56 -10.71
N ALA A 110 1.76 3.86 -9.48
CA ALA A 110 2.72 4.25 -8.45
C ALA A 110 3.52 3.04 -7.96
N VAL A 111 4.83 3.20 -7.84
CA VAL A 111 5.77 2.17 -7.34
C VAL A 111 6.58 2.79 -6.21
N VAL A 112 6.74 2.06 -5.12
CA VAL A 112 7.48 2.49 -3.93
C VAL A 112 8.88 1.90 -3.94
N ASP A 113 9.88 2.74 -3.71
CA ASP A 113 11.23 2.32 -3.34
C ASP A 113 11.25 2.02 -1.84
N LYS A 114 11.38 0.74 -1.50
CA LYS A 114 11.37 0.25 -0.12
C LYS A 114 12.54 0.80 0.72
N GLU A 115 13.70 1.05 0.08
CA GLU A 115 14.88 1.53 0.78
C GLU A 115 14.74 3.00 1.20
N GLN A 116 14.14 3.80 0.35
CA GLN A 116 13.91 5.22 0.62
C GLN A 116 12.67 5.47 1.47
N CYS A 117 11.71 4.55 1.47
CA CYS A 117 10.45 4.69 2.21
C CYS A 117 10.68 4.74 3.72
N LYS A 118 10.09 5.74 4.37
CA LYS A 118 10.13 5.96 5.82
C LYS A 118 8.79 5.71 6.51
N ALA A 119 7.86 5.03 5.87
CA ALA A 119 6.53 4.69 6.40
C ALA A 119 5.74 5.88 7.01
N CYS A 120 5.98 7.10 6.54
CA CYS A 120 5.40 8.31 7.13
C CYS A 120 3.89 8.51 6.87
N GLY A 121 3.27 7.69 6.04
CA GLY A 121 1.85 7.67 5.76
C GLY A 121 1.31 8.82 4.90
N LYS A 122 2.13 9.78 4.44
CA LYS A 122 1.66 10.93 3.63
C LYS A 122 1.04 10.50 2.31
N CYS A 123 1.63 9.51 1.63
CA CYS A 123 1.12 8.95 0.37
C CYS A 123 -0.23 8.23 0.56
N ILE A 124 -0.46 7.61 1.72
CA ILE A 124 -1.74 6.97 2.06
C ILE A 124 -2.85 8.02 2.10
N LYS A 125 -2.59 9.14 2.80
CA LYS A 125 -3.55 10.25 2.92
C LYS A 125 -3.78 10.98 1.59
N ALA A 126 -2.78 11.01 0.72
CA ALA A 126 -2.86 11.68 -0.58
C ALA A 126 -3.56 10.83 -1.65
N CYS A 127 -3.73 9.52 -1.45
CA CYS A 127 -4.35 8.66 -2.45
C CYS A 127 -5.89 8.70 -2.34
N PRO A 128 -6.63 9.32 -3.28
CA PRO A 128 -8.09 9.40 -3.19
C PRO A 128 -8.78 8.03 -3.37
N LYS A 129 -8.08 7.04 -3.93
CA LYS A 129 -8.57 5.68 -4.12
C LYS A 129 -8.16 4.72 -3.00
N ASN A 130 -7.49 5.18 -1.95
CA ASN A 130 -7.04 4.38 -0.80
C ASN A 130 -6.24 3.12 -1.20
N LEU A 131 -5.35 3.26 -2.19
CA LEU A 131 -4.59 2.14 -2.76
C LEU A 131 -3.29 1.84 -2.01
N ILE A 132 -2.91 2.66 -1.05
CA ILE A 132 -1.61 2.57 -0.40
C ILE A 132 -1.83 2.20 1.06
N GLU A 133 -1.11 1.19 1.51
CA GLU A 133 -1.09 0.74 2.90
C GLU A 133 0.35 0.52 3.38
N LEU A 134 0.55 0.39 4.68
CA LEU A 134 1.83 -0.04 5.23
C LEU A 134 1.86 -1.56 5.30
N VAL A 135 3.00 -2.12 4.93
CA VAL A 135 3.29 -3.54 5.08
C VAL A 135 4.67 -3.71 5.72
N PRO A 136 4.94 -4.81 6.42
CA PRO A 136 6.30 -5.10 6.89
C PRO A 136 7.30 -5.07 5.74
N TYR A 137 8.48 -4.50 5.98
CA TYR A 137 9.55 -4.43 4.98
C TYR A 137 9.91 -5.81 4.40
N ASP A 138 9.92 -6.82 5.27
CA ASP A 138 10.25 -8.21 4.94
C ASP A 138 9.07 -9.02 4.38
N ALA A 139 7.92 -8.38 4.17
CA ALA A 139 6.76 -9.03 3.57
C ALA A 139 7.11 -9.59 2.18
N LYS A 140 7.09 -10.92 2.06
CA LYS A 140 7.45 -11.63 0.82
C LYS A 140 6.32 -11.63 -0.20
N HIS A 141 5.08 -11.65 0.28
CA HIS A 141 3.89 -11.73 -0.56
C HIS A 141 2.85 -10.71 -0.11
N ALA A 142 2.29 -9.98 -1.07
CA ALA A 142 1.20 -9.04 -0.86
C ALA A 142 0.30 -9.02 -2.11
N VAL A 143 -0.98 -8.70 -1.94
CA VAL A 143 -1.96 -8.66 -3.04
C VAL A 143 -1.91 -7.31 -3.73
N GLN A 144 -1.43 -7.26 -4.97
CA GLN A 144 -1.36 -6.03 -5.78
C GLN A 144 -2.65 -5.75 -6.55
N CYS A 145 -3.78 -5.81 -5.88
CA CYS A 145 -5.09 -5.48 -6.45
C CYS A 145 -5.98 -4.89 -5.37
N SER A 146 -6.93 -4.04 -5.76
CA SER A 146 -7.96 -3.46 -4.89
C SER A 146 -9.36 -3.57 -5.52
N SER A 147 -9.51 -4.25 -6.65
CA SER A 147 -10.81 -4.39 -7.31
C SER A 147 -11.75 -5.27 -6.49
N GLN A 148 -12.96 -4.75 -6.27
CA GLN A 148 -14.05 -5.47 -5.62
C GLN A 148 -15.07 -6.00 -6.64
N ASP A 149 -14.79 -5.83 -7.93
CA ASP A 149 -15.63 -6.32 -9.01
C ASP A 149 -15.67 -7.84 -9.05
N LYS A 150 -16.72 -8.38 -9.67
CA LYS A 150 -16.80 -9.82 -9.92
C LYS A 150 -15.73 -10.24 -10.91
N GLY A 151 -15.20 -11.46 -10.76
CA GLY A 151 -14.07 -11.95 -11.53
C GLY A 151 -14.16 -11.76 -13.05
N LYS A 152 -15.37 -11.93 -13.65
CA LYS A 152 -15.59 -11.67 -15.08
C LYS A 152 -15.34 -10.19 -15.47
N GLN A 153 -15.76 -9.26 -14.62
CA GLN A 153 -15.53 -7.83 -14.84
C GLN A 153 -14.04 -7.50 -14.70
N VAL A 154 -13.38 -8.05 -13.66
CA VAL A 154 -11.95 -7.88 -13.46
C VAL A 154 -11.16 -8.37 -14.68
N MET A 155 -11.46 -9.55 -15.21
CA MET A 155 -10.77 -10.10 -16.40
C MET A 155 -10.93 -9.22 -17.64
N THR A 156 -12.03 -8.48 -17.77
CA THR A 156 -12.22 -7.53 -18.87
C THR A 156 -11.53 -6.19 -18.64
N ALA A 157 -11.20 -5.84 -17.39
CA ALA A 157 -10.61 -4.57 -17.02
C ALA A 157 -9.09 -4.64 -16.84
N CYS A 158 -8.56 -5.78 -16.36
CA CYS A 158 -7.15 -5.93 -16.02
C CYS A 158 -6.69 -7.39 -16.15
N LYS A 159 -5.58 -7.62 -16.85
CA LYS A 159 -5.02 -8.96 -17.09
C LYS A 159 -4.46 -9.62 -15.81
N VAL A 160 -4.09 -8.83 -14.83
CA VAL A 160 -3.42 -9.25 -13.57
C VAL A 160 -4.26 -8.98 -12.33
N GLY A 161 -5.55 -8.66 -12.50
CA GLY A 161 -6.45 -8.35 -11.39
C GLY A 161 -6.85 -9.60 -10.60
N CYS A 162 -7.07 -9.43 -9.31
CA CYS A 162 -7.61 -10.51 -8.46
C CYS A 162 -9.08 -10.79 -8.83
N ILE A 163 -9.38 -12.03 -9.21
CA ILE A 163 -10.73 -12.45 -9.61
C ILE A 163 -11.55 -13.04 -8.46
N GLY A 164 -11.05 -13.01 -7.24
CA GLY A 164 -11.75 -13.51 -6.05
C GLY A 164 -11.99 -15.03 -6.05
N CYS A 165 -11.17 -15.82 -6.74
CA CYS A 165 -11.39 -17.26 -6.96
C CYS A 165 -11.18 -18.13 -5.70
N LYS A 166 -10.66 -17.57 -4.61
CA LYS A 166 -10.38 -18.25 -3.33
C LYS A 166 -9.35 -19.39 -3.40
N MET A 167 -8.60 -19.53 -4.48
CA MET A 167 -7.58 -20.58 -4.55
C MET A 167 -6.44 -20.35 -3.57
N CYS A 168 -6.01 -19.09 -3.41
CA CYS A 168 -4.98 -18.71 -2.45
C CYS A 168 -5.41 -18.95 -0.99
N GLU A 169 -6.69 -18.71 -0.67
CA GLU A 169 -7.26 -18.96 0.66
C GLU A 169 -7.26 -20.47 1.00
N ARG A 170 -7.61 -21.32 0.02
CA ARG A 170 -7.69 -22.78 0.22
C ARG A 170 -6.33 -23.44 0.44
N VAL A 171 -5.24 -22.89 -0.13
CA VAL A 171 -3.91 -23.47 -0.05
C VAL A 171 -3.06 -22.84 1.06
N CYS A 172 -3.58 -21.87 1.79
CA CYS A 172 -2.86 -21.19 2.86
C CYS A 172 -2.96 -21.99 4.16
N GLU A 173 -1.95 -22.77 4.47
CA GLU A 173 -1.89 -23.61 5.68
C GLU A 173 -1.88 -22.77 6.98
N SER A 174 -1.27 -21.59 6.94
CA SER A 174 -1.22 -20.68 8.10
C SER A 174 -2.53 -19.89 8.33
N GLY A 175 -3.51 -19.99 7.41
CA GLY A 175 -4.74 -19.20 7.48
C GLY A 175 -4.53 -17.68 7.35
N ALA A 176 -3.39 -17.28 6.77
CA ALA A 176 -3.06 -15.87 6.60
C ALA A 176 -3.83 -15.20 5.43
N VAL A 177 -4.38 -15.98 4.51
CA VAL A 177 -5.08 -15.45 3.34
C VAL A 177 -6.58 -15.57 3.52
N THR A 178 -7.29 -14.45 3.37
CA THR A 178 -8.76 -14.38 3.33
C THR A 178 -9.22 -13.74 2.03
N VAL A 179 -10.40 -14.11 1.55
CA VAL A 179 -11.01 -13.50 0.36
C VAL A 179 -12.36 -12.92 0.74
N GLU A 180 -12.41 -11.60 0.82
CA GLU A 180 -13.60 -10.82 1.15
C GLU A 180 -13.87 -9.79 0.05
N ASN A 181 -15.12 -9.46 -0.20
CA ASN A 181 -15.52 -8.49 -1.23
C ASN A 181 -14.85 -8.74 -2.60
N ASN A 182 -14.75 -10.01 -3.02
CA ASN A 182 -14.10 -10.46 -4.26
C ASN A 182 -12.60 -10.20 -4.37
N ILE A 183 -11.92 -9.84 -3.29
CA ILE A 183 -10.48 -9.60 -3.28
C ILE A 183 -9.79 -10.38 -2.17
N ALA A 184 -8.58 -10.88 -2.45
CA ALA A 184 -7.74 -11.54 -1.47
C ALA A 184 -7.02 -10.52 -0.58
N HIS A 185 -6.87 -10.85 0.70
CA HIS A 185 -6.07 -10.14 1.69
C HIS A 185 -5.08 -11.09 2.33
N ILE A 186 -3.89 -10.62 2.65
CA ILE A 186 -2.86 -11.38 3.36
C ILE A 186 -2.60 -10.71 4.71
N ASP A 187 -2.91 -11.42 5.78
CA ASP A 187 -2.53 -11.02 7.13
C ASP A 187 -1.03 -11.28 7.33
N GLN A 188 -0.25 -10.20 7.33
CA GLN A 188 1.20 -10.29 7.43
C GLN A 188 1.68 -10.80 8.79
N THR A 189 0.85 -10.76 9.83
CA THR A 189 1.19 -11.30 11.14
C THR A 189 1.15 -12.83 11.19
N LYS A 190 0.36 -13.45 10.30
CA LYS A 190 0.20 -14.90 10.18
C LYS A 190 0.98 -15.49 9.01
N CYS A 191 1.39 -14.63 8.05
CA CYS A 191 2.03 -15.09 6.82
C CYS A 191 3.44 -15.62 7.08
N THR A 192 3.68 -16.87 6.73
CA THR A 192 5.00 -17.51 6.82
C THR A 192 5.90 -17.24 5.61
N GLY A 193 5.36 -16.61 4.55
CA GLY A 193 6.11 -16.33 3.32
C GLY A 193 6.41 -17.57 2.46
N CYS A 194 5.64 -18.64 2.59
CA CYS A 194 5.87 -19.92 1.88
C CYS A 194 5.65 -19.86 0.36
N GLY A 195 4.87 -18.90 -0.16
CA GLY A 195 4.63 -18.72 -1.60
C GLY A 195 3.52 -19.56 -2.22
N ALA A 196 2.93 -20.52 -1.52
CA ALA A 196 1.90 -21.42 -2.05
C ALA A 196 0.70 -20.66 -2.66
N CYS A 197 0.31 -19.53 -2.07
CA CYS A 197 -0.77 -18.68 -2.59
C CYS A 197 -0.40 -18.02 -3.93
N ALA A 198 0.86 -17.66 -4.14
CA ALA A 198 1.34 -17.07 -5.38
C ALA A 198 1.42 -18.10 -6.51
N GLU A 199 1.88 -19.33 -6.21
CA GLU A 199 1.98 -20.42 -7.19
C GLU A 199 0.61 -20.88 -7.70
N LYS A 200 -0.41 -20.83 -6.86
CA LYS A 200 -1.79 -21.25 -7.21
C LYS A 200 -2.63 -20.10 -7.76
N CYS A 201 -2.11 -18.88 -7.83
CA CYS A 201 -2.82 -17.75 -8.38
C CYS A 201 -2.90 -17.85 -9.92
N PRO A 202 -4.11 -17.87 -10.54
CA PRO A 202 -4.24 -17.97 -12.00
C PRO A 202 -3.86 -16.68 -12.72
#